data_e56b8512331655210bd6ecc00a186c20
#
_entry.id   e56b8512331655210bd6ecc00a186c20
#
_cell.length_a   1.000
_cell.length_b   1.000
_cell.length_c   1.000
_cell.angle_alpha   90.00
_cell.angle_beta   90.00
_cell.angle_gamma   90.00
#
_symmetry.space_group_name_H-M   'P 1'
#
loop_
_entity.id
_entity.type
_entity.pdbx_description
1 polymer ?
#
loop_
_entity_poly.entity_id
_entity_poly.type
_entity_poly.pdbx_seq_one_letter_code
_entity_poly.pdbx_strand_id
1 'polypeptide(L)'
;MSKDDTILVWFLLHEAWLKNALEFWGFLLDVLGKETSEIKEEVEANAAEVNNAAVLNKEAAEPEAAEIDEAMQPNEETAQIGENQVTTTILATKRAAWARLKAHHKEMEGIHMRDLFAEDPKRFEHFHAQACGLTMDYSKHRIRSGTVDLLTGLARESDLDGWIGRMMSGERINNTEDRAALHAALRYGAPGAFPAGEADVMPGVRDVLGRIRRFADEVQSGTWRGYTGHPIETIVNIGIGGSDLGPVMATRALGAYQHERLTGHFVSNLDATQLMEALNGLDPATTLFIIASKTFTTQETLTNANSARKWFVERAGEDAVAKHFVAVSTALDRTSAFGISPANVFEFWDWVGGRYSLWSAIGLSIATLIGTDNFEELLAGGHDMDEHFRTAPYDKNLPVLMGLLDLWYRDFFGAQSHVVLPYDYALRSFPDYLQQLEMESNGKRVTRDGEAVDYPTGSIIWGGPGNNGQHAFYQLMHQGKTLIPSDFIVPMRCQYSTGEHDDAMLSNALAQTEALMKGKNEKEVRQALIESGMTGKELEAALPHRVLPGNQPSTTLVYEHLTPRILGSLIALYEHKVFTGSVIWGLDAFDQWGVELGKQMAKVIMPELRSPREITDHDSSTNGLINLIRKGRGIS
;
A
#
# COMPACT_ATOMS: atom_id res chain seq x y z
N MET A 1 -20.40 -18.36 30.85
CA MET A 1 -19.51 -19.55 30.92
C MET A 1 -18.31 -19.17 31.75
N SER A 2 -17.91 -20.02 32.71
CA SER A 2 -16.70 -19.73 33.51
C SER A 2 -15.43 -19.97 32.66
N LYS A 3 -14.27 -19.45 33.10
CA LYS A 3 -12.98 -19.71 32.43
C LYS A 3 -12.71 -21.21 32.25
N ASP A 4 -13.20 -22.03 33.17
CA ASP A 4 -13.06 -23.49 33.17
C ASP A 4 -13.92 -24.14 32.07
N ASP A 5 -15.11 -23.60 31.78
CA ASP A 5 -15.97 -24.08 30.70
C ASP A 5 -15.35 -23.83 29.31
N THR A 6 -14.63 -22.72 29.14
CA THR A 6 -13.97 -22.35 27.87
C THR A 6 -12.76 -23.25 27.60
N ILE A 7 -11.98 -23.59 28.64
CA ILE A 7 -10.84 -24.51 28.54
C ILE A 7 -11.32 -25.93 28.21
N LEU A 8 -12.41 -26.38 28.83
CA LEU A 8 -12.96 -27.70 28.59
C LEU A 8 -13.51 -27.85 27.15
N VAL A 9 -14.17 -26.82 26.62
CA VAL A 9 -14.66 -26.78 25.22
C VAL A 9 -13.50 -26.77 24.23
N TRP A 10 -12.40 -26.03 24.53
CA TRP A 10 -11.21 -26.01 23.70
C TRP A 10 -10.51 -27.39 23.67
N PHE A 11 -10.41 -28.09 24.80
CA PHE A 11 -9.86 -29.44 24.88
C PHE A 11 -10.70 -30.45 24.09
N LEU A 12 -12.03 -30.40 24.19
CA LEU A 12 -12.93 -31.32 23.46
C LEU A 12 -12.90 -31.09 21.95
N LEU A 13 -12.77 -29.82 21.51
CA LEU A 13 -12.62 -29.49 20.09
C LEU A 13 -11.25 -29.92 19.55
N HIS A 14 -10.20 -29.84 20.37
CA HIS A 14 -8.85 -30.25 19.98
C HIS A 14 -8.71 -31.79 19.88
N GLU A 15 -9.33 -32.52 20.79
CA GLU A 15 -9.41 -34.00 20.74
C GLU A 15 -10.20 -34.47 19.51
N ALA A 16 -11.32 -33.83 19.21
CA ALA A 16 -12.13 -34.14 18.02
C ALA A 16 -11.38 -33.80 16.71
N TRP A 17 -10.62 -32.73 16.68
CA TRP A 17 -9.80 -32.35 15.54
C TRP A 17 -8.63 -33.33 15.32
N LEU A 18 -7.91 -33.71 16.38
CA LEU A 18 -6.84 -34.73 16.32
C LEU A 18 -7.33 -36.07 15.86
N LYS A 19 -8.51 -36.51 16.32
CA LYS A 19 -9.11 -37.76 15.91
C LYS A 19 -9.49 -37.75 14.43
N ASN A 20 -10.09 -36.69 13.94
CA ASN A 20 -10.44 -36.52 12.52
C ASN A 20 -9.20 -36.38 11.63
N ALA A 21 -8.13 -35.75 12.12
CA ALA A 21 -6.86 -35.65 11.41
C ALA A 21 -6.19 -37.03 11.28
N LEU A 22 -6.18 -37.84 12.34
CA LEU A 22 -5.62 -39.19 12.32
C LEU A 22 -6.42 -40.13 11.41
N GLU A 23 -7.77 -40.06 11.39
CA GLU A 23 -8.61 -40.83 10.47
C GLU A 23 -8.39 -40.39 9.00
N PHE A 24 -8.24 -39.10 8.73
CA PHE A 24 -7.93 -38.56 7.40
C PHE A 24 -6.54 -39.01 6.91
N TRP A 25 -5.54 -38.95 7.76
CA TRP A 25 -4.17 -39.40 7.42
C TRP A 25 -4.11 -40.94 7.26
N GLY A 26 -4.85 -41.70 8.06
CA GLY A 26 -4.99 -43.14 7.89
C GLY A 26 -5.61 -43.52 6.55
N PHE A 27 -6.66 -42.84 6.14
CA PHE A 27 -7.28 -42.99 4.82
C PHE A 27 -6.34 -42.62 3.68
N LEU A 28 -5.58 -41.52 3.82
CA LEU A 28 -4.66 -41.08 2.80
C LEU A 28 -3.47 -42.04 2.60
N LEU A 29 -2.97 -42.62 3.70
CA LEU A 29 -1.87 -43.61 3.68
C LEU A 29 -2.31 -44.94 3.07
N ASP A 30 -3.58 -45.36 3.29
CA ASP A 30 -4.17 -46.56 2.68
C ASP A 30 -4.35 -46.38 1.15
N VAL A 31 -4.74 -45.16 0.72
CA VAL A 31 -4.89 -44.82 -0.70
C VAL A 31 -3.55 -44.73 -1.42
N LEU A 32 -2.45 -44.37 -0.71
CA LEU A 32 -1.12 -44.18 -1.28
C LEU A 32 -0.24 -45.45 -1.28
N GLY A 33 -0.71 -46.57 -0.68
CA GLY A 33 -0.06 -47.90 -0.76
C GLY A 33 1.38 -47.94 -0.20
N LYS A 34 1.73 -47.07 0.77
CA LYS A 34 3.06 -47.06 1.40
C LYS A 34 3.07 -47.89 2.69
N GLU A 35 4.15 -48.64 2.91
CA GLU A 35 4.40 -49.37 4.17
C GLU A 35 4.55 -48.37 5.35
N THR A 36 3.62 -48.49 6.30
CA THR A 36 3.24 -47.45 7.25
C THR A 36 3.90 -47.59 8.64
N SER A 37 4.83 -48.50 8.87
CA SER A 37 5.31 -48.80 10.22
C SER A 37 6.17 -47.66 10.83
N GLU A 38 7.09 -47.06 10.08
CA GLU A 38 8.00 -46.02 10.62
C GLU A 38 7.30 -44.67 10.85
N ILE A 39 6.37 -44.29 9.97
CA ILE A 39 5.64 -43.03 10.12
C ILE A 39 4.63 -43.09 11.26
N LYS A 40 4.05 -44.28 11.50
CA LYS A 40 3.10 -44.48 12.59
C LYS A 40 3.79 -44.39 13.96
N GLU A 41 5.00 -44.95 14.11
CA GLU A 41 5.80 -44.83 15.33
C GLU A 41 6.23 -43.38 15.61
N GLU A 42 6.57 -42.60 14.59
CA GLU A 42 6.98 -41.19 14.75
C GLU A 42 5.80 -40.27 15.12
N VAL A 43 4.61 -40.55 14.57
CA VAL A 43 3.37 -39.82 14.91
C VAL A 43 2.87 -40.20 16.33
N GLU A 44 2.96 -41.47 16.72
CA GLU A 44 2.60 -41.92 18.07
C GLU A 44 3.60 -41.41 19.14
N ALA A 45 4.89 -41.30 18.82
CA ALA A 45 5.90 -40.72 19.68
C ALA A 45 5.69 -39.21 19.91
N ASN A 46 5.40 -38.45 18.86
CA ASN A 46 5.09 -37.02 18.96
C ASN A 46 3.78 -36.76 19.72
N ALA A 47 2.76 -37.60 19.56
CA ALA A 47 1.50 -37.51 20.31
C ALA A 47 1.69 -37.82 21.81
N ALA A 48 2.61 -38.71 22.15
CA ALA A 48 2.97 -39.02 23.55
C ALA A 48 3.74 -37.88 24.21
N GLU A 49 4.62 -37.18 23.46
CA GLU A 49 5.34 -35.99 24.00
C GLU A 49 4.38 -34.81 24.27
N VAL A 50 3.41 -34.58 23.42
CA VAL A 50 2.39 -33.54 23.62
C VAL A 50 1.48 -33.86 24.80
N ASN A 51 1.12 -35.14 25.03
CA ASN A 51 0.33 -35.56 26.17
C ASN A 51 1.13 -35.48 27.49
N ASN A 52 2.44 -35.78 27.50
CA ASN A 52 3.29 -35.63 28.67
C ASN A 52 3.49 -34.15 29.05
N ALA A 53 3.61 -33.25 28.08
CA ALA A 53 3.69 -31.80 28.35
C ALA A 53 2.36 -31.24 28.93
N ALA A 54 1.22 -31.82 28.54
CA ALA A 54 -0.09 -31.45 29.08
C ALA A 54 -0.29 -31.97 30.53
N VAL A 55 0.27 -33.15 30.90
CA VAL A 55 0.21 -33.71 32.25
C VAL A 55 1.11 -32.94 33.19
N LEU A 56 2.32 -32.57 32.77
CA LEU A 56 3.26 -31.76 33.57
C LEU A 56 2.72 -30.34 33.88
N ASN A 57 1.95 -29.76 32.99
CA ASN A 57 1.26 -28.48 33.23
C ASN A 57 0.04 -28.62 34.18
N LYS A 58 -0.51 -29.81 34.34
CA LYS A 58 -1.65 -30.06 35.23
C LYS A 58 -1.22 -30.24 36.68
N GLU A 59 -0.02 -30.80 36.92
CA GLU A 59 0.57 -30.95 38.27
C GLU A 59 1.14 -29.65 38.84
N ALA A 60 1.38 -28.61 38.00
CA ALA A 60 1.86 -27.31 38.43
C ALA A 60 0.76 -26.30 38.84
N ALA A 61 -0.51 -26.69 38.80
CA ALA A 61 -1.67 -25.81 39.01
C ALA A 61 -2.49 -26.11 40.30
N GLU A 62 -1.97 -26.81 41.28
CA GLU A 62 -2.60 -26.91 42.61
C GLU A 62 -1.94 -25.91 43.57
N PRO A 63 -2.68 -24.89 44.11
CA PRO A 63 -2.14 -24.01 45.14
C PRO A 63 -2.36 -24.61 46.53
N GLU A 64 -1.28 -24.72 47.32
CA GLU A 64 -1.33 -24.93 48.79
C GLU A 64 -2.14 -23.78 49.43
N ALA A 65 -3.20 -24.16 50.14
CA ALA A 65 -3.93 -23.27 51.03
C ALA A 65 -3.19 -23.16 52.35
N ALA A 66 -2.59 -22.01 52.63
CA ALA A 66 -2.10 -21.63 53.95
C ALA A 66 -2.93 -20.45 54.47
N GLU A 67 -3.56 -20.72 55.62
CA GLU A 67 -4.28 -19.74 56.44
C GLU A 67 -3.38 -18.58 56.85
N ILE A 68 -3.81 -17.35 56.66
CA ILE A 68 -3.39 -16.19 57.46
C ILE A 68 -4.62 -15.36 57.79
N ASP A 69 -4.80 -15.18 59.07
CA ASP A 69 -5.88 -14.54 59.80
C ASP A 69 -5.81 -13.00 59.74
N GLU A 70 -7.00 -12.40 59.80
CA GLU A 70 -7.39 -11.03 60.17
C GLU A 70 -6.36 -9.89 60.22
N ALA A 71 -6.54 -8.89 59.40
CA ALA A 71 -6.83 -7.48 59.73
C ALA A 71 -6.45 -6.53 58.58
N MET A 72 -7.46 -5.99 57.92
CA MET A 72 -7.56 -4.59 57.55
C MET A 72 -8.68 -4.40 56.51
N GLN A 73 -9.68 -3.61 56.91
CA GLN A 73 -10.71 -3.15 55.98
C GLN A 73 -10.09 -2.24 54.92
N PRO A 74 -10.42 -2.39 53.62
CA PRO A 74 -10.00 -1.45 52.62
C PRO A 74 -10.95 -0.26 52.52
N ASN A 75 -10.38 0.94 52.51
CA ASN A 75 -11.04 2.17 52.07
C ASN A 75 -11.53 2.01 50.62
N GLU A 76 -12.82 2.24 50.43
CA GLU A 76 -13.44 2.47 49.12
C GLU A 76 -13.02 3.86 48.60
N GLU A 77 -11.89 3.92 47.91
CA GLU A 77 -11.57 4.98 46.96
C GLU A 77 -10.24 4.60 46.27
N THR A 78 -10.33 4.38 44.98
CA THR A 78 -9.24 4.06 44.01
C THR A 78 -9.12 2.59 43.57
N ALA A 79 -9.98 2.17 42.65
CA ALA A 79 -9.67 1.19 41.63
C ALA A 79 -10.71 1.22 40.50
N GLN A 80 -10.72 2.27 39.69
CA GLN A 80 -11.16 2.17 38.30
C GLN A 80 -9.92 2.16 37.43
N ILE A 81 -9.19 1.06 37.42
CA ILE A 81 -8.31 0.71 36.32
C ILE A 81 -9.22 0.05 35.30
N GLY A 82 -9.42 0.74 34.16
CA GLY A 82 -10.33 0.34 33.12
C GLY A 82 -10.09 -1.09 32.64
N GLU A 83 -11.14 -1.89 32.70
CA GLU A 83 -11.27 -3.07 31.85
C GLU A 83 -11.16 -2.56 30.39
N ASN A 84 -10.08 -2.92 29.72
CA ASN A 84 -9.99 -2.82 28.27
C ASN A 84 -11.12 -3.70 27.70
N GLN A 85 -12.27 -3.09 27.44
CA GLN A 85 -13.31 -3.71 26.63
C GLN A 85 -12.69 -3.92 25.24
N VAL A 86 -12.33 -5.16 24.91
CA VAL A 86 -12.08 -5.59 23.56
C VAL A 86 -13.39 -5.34 22.80
N THR A 87 -13.53 -4.17 22.22
CA THR A 87 -14.67 -3.84 21.36
C THR A 87 -14.51 -4.64 20.07
N THR A 88 -15.26 -5.73 19.96
CA THR A 88 -15.31 -6.55 18.74
C THR A 88 -15.69 -5.66 17.56
N THR A 89 -14.96 -5.75 16.46
CA THR A 89 -15.23 -4.99 15.23
C THR A 89 -16.62 -5.34 14.70
N ILE A 90 -17.48 -4.34 14.54
CA ILE A 90 -18.80 -4.52 13.95
C ILE A 90 -18.65 -4.50 12.43
N LEU A 91 -19.09 -5.56 11.73
CA LEU A 91 -19.12 -5.59 10.27
C LEU A 91 -19.85 -4.36 9.71
N ALA A 92 -19.33 -3.78 8.64
CA ALA A 92 -19.88 -2.59 8.01
C ALA A 92 -21.38 -2.75 7.68
N THR A 93 -21.80 -3.90 7.18
CA THR A 93 -23.19 -4.25 6.82
C THR A 93 -24.15 -4.28 8.02
N LYS A 94 -23.65 -4.45 9.23
CA LYS A 94 -24.47 -4.47 10.47
C LYS A 94 -24.72 -3.07 11.04
N ARG A 95 -24.08 -2.02 10.51
CA ARG A 95 -24.29 -0.64 10.95
C ARG A 95 -25.58 -0.06 10.37
N ALA A 96 -26.26 0.77 11.14
CA ALA A 96 -27.51 1.40 10.70
C ALA A 96 -27.30 2.35 9.50
N ALA A 97 -26.17 3.06 9.46
CA ALA A 97 -25.80 3.91 8.35
C ALA A 97 -25.66 3.13 7.03
N TRP A 98 -25.10 1.91 7.07
CA TRP A 98 -25.01 1.05 5.89
C TRP A 98 -26.39 0.71 5.30
N ALA A 99 -27.35 0.35 6.15
CA ALA A 99 -28.71 0.07 5.72
C ALA A 99 -29.38 1.30 5.08
N ARG A 100 -29.14 2.50 5.65
CA ARG A 100 -29.64 3.76 5.08
C ARG A 100 -28.99 4.07 3.72
N LEU A 101 -27.68 3.86 3.58
CA LEU A 101 -26.96 4.01 2.31
C LEU A 101 -27.46 3.03 1.25
N LYS A 102 -27.73 1.77 1.63
CA LYS A 102 -28.31 0.76 0.73
C LYS A 102 -29.71 1.15 0.24
N ALA A 103 -30.51 1.78 1.09
CA ALA A 103 -31.82 2.31 0.68
C ALA A 103 -31.65 3.51 -0.25
N HIS A 104 -30.78 4.45 0.10
CA HIS A 104 -30.48 5.62 -0.71
C HIS A 104 -29.86 5.28 -2.06
N HIS A 105 -29.02 4.23 -2.14
CA HIS A 105 -28.47 3.74 -3.41
C HIS A 105 -29.58 3.40 -4.42
N LYS A 106 -30.68 2.75 -3.98
CA LYS A 106 -31.81 2.42 -4.86
C LYS A 106 -32.49 3.66 -5.45
N GLU A 107 -32.41 4.79 -4.77
CA GLU A 107 -32.92 6.06 -5.28
C GLU A 107 -31.94 6.69 -6.29
N MET A 108 -30.64 6.45 -6.11
CA MET A 108 -29.57 7.07 -6.90
C MET A 108 -29.13 6.25 -8.11
N GLU A 109 -29.30 4.92 -8.10
CA GLU A 109 -28.72 4.02 -9.13
C GLU A 109 -29.19 4.31 -10.55
N GLY A 110 -30.44 4.74 -10.72
CA GLY A 110 -31.04 5.09 -12.01
C GLY A 110 -30.83 6.54 -12.43
N ILE A 111 -30.23 7.40 -11.62
CA ILE A 111 -30.10 8.83 -11.90
C ILE A 111 -28.86 9.08 -12.77
N HIS A 112 -29.04 9.84 -13.86
CA HIS A 112 -27.94 10.29 -14.68
C HIS A 112 -27.37 11.62 -14.14
N MET A 113 -26.04 11.75 -14.14
CA MET A 113 -25.40 13.00 -13.65
C MET A 113 -25.80 14.25 -14.43
N ARG A 114 -26.21 14.13 -15.72
CA ARG A 114 -26.80 15.25 -16.47
C ARG A 114 -27.99 15.87 -15.73
N ASP A 115 -28.85 15.02 -15.15
CA ASP A 115 -30.03 15.46 -14.43
C ASP A 115 -29.62 16.15 -13.13
N LEU A 116 -28.64 15.61 -12.41
CA LEU A 116 -28.09 16.22 -11.20
C LEU A 116 -27.48 17.61 -11.46
N PHE A 117 -26.80 17.80 -12.60
CA PHE A 117 -26.28 19.12 -12.99
C PHE A 117 -27.37 20.06 -13.48
N ALA A 118 -28.46 19.54 -14.06
CA ALA A 118 -29.62 20.35 -14.42
C ALA A 118 -30.43 20.79 -13.18
N GLU A 119 -30.56 19.92 -12.18
CA GLU A 119 -31.20 20.21 -10.90
C GLU A 119 -30.41 21.24 -10.06
N ASP A 120 -29.08 21.17 -10.11
CA ASP A 120 -28.15 22.02 -9.34
C ASP A 120 -27.08 22.63 -10.26
N PRO A 121 -27.32 23.80 -10.88
CA PRO A 121 -26.33 24.50 -11.70
C PRO A 121 -25.08 24.97 -10.93
N LYS A 122 -25.13 25.01 -9.59
CA LYS A 122 -24.03 25.39 -8.69
C LYS A 122 -23.32 24.18 -8.10
N ARG A 123 -23.44 23.04 -8.72
CA ARG A 123 -22.96 21.78 -8.21
C ARG A 123 -21.45 21.78 -7.89
N PHE A 124 -20.62 22.47 -8.65
CA PHE A 124 -19.22 22.67 -8.34
C PHE A 124 -19.02 23.42 -7.00
N GLU A 125 -19.84 24.47 -6.75
CA GLU A 125 -19.75 25.25 -5.49
C GLU A 125 -20.09 24.37 -4.26
N HIS A 126 -21.01 23.41 -4.41
CA HIS A 126 -21.48 22.53 -3.35
C HIS A 126 -20.59 21.30 -3.10
N PHE A 127 -19.91 20.81 -4.15
CA PHE A 127 -19.15 19.56 -4.11
C PHE A 127 -17.67 19.76 -4.50
N HIS A 128 -17.03 20.74 -3.87
CA HIS A 128 -15.60 20.88 -3.85
C HIS A 128 -15.08 21.14 -2.45
N ALA A 129 -13.80 20.84 -2.22
CA ALA A 129 -13.10 21.14 -1.00
C ALA A 129 -11.64 21.49 -1.29
N GLN A 130 -11.00 22.26 -0.40
CA GLN A 130 -9.64 22.73 -0.59
C GLN A 130 -8.83 22.55 0.69
N ALA A 131 -7.64 21.98 0.59
CA ALA A 131 -6.67 21.90 1.67
C ALA A 131 -5.26 21.61 1.10
N CYS A 132 -4.22 21.98 1.84
CA CYS A 132 -2.83 21.60 1.59
C CYS A 132 -2.36 21.86 0.15
N GLY A 133 -2.80 22.96 -0.45
CA GLY A 133 -2.49 23.32 -1.84
C GLY A 133 -3.24 22.54 -2.91
N LEU A 134 -4.20 21.71 -2.51
CA LEU A 134 -5.05 20.91 -3.40
C LEU A 134 -6.48 21.44 -3.42
N THR A 135 -7.09 21.46 -4.60
CA THR A 135 -8.53 21.63 -4.81
C THR A 135 -9.10 20.32 -5.32
N MET A 136 -10.06 19.75 -4.59
CA MET A 136 -10.77 18.53 -4.97
C MET A 136 -12.16 18.88 -5.48
N ASP A 137 -12.44 18.67 -6.77
CA ASP A 137 -13.77 18.68 -7.35
C ASP A 137 -14.34 17.26 -7.36
N TYR A 138 -15.40 17.03 -6.61
CA TYR A 138 -16.17 15.79 -6.60
C TYR A 138 -17.64 16.00 -7.04
N SER A 139 -17.89 17.08 -7.80
CA SER A 139 -19.20 17.38 -8.34
C SER A 139 -19.68 16.37 -9.40
N LYS A 140 -18.73 15.70 -10.09
CA LYS A 140 -19.01 14.68 -11.10
C LYS A 140 -19.16 13.27 -10.53
N HIS A 141 -19.89 13.19 -9.39
CA HIS A 141 -20.28 11.92 -8.76
C HIS A 141 -21.80 11.77 -8.73
N ARG A 142 -22.29 10.51 -8.67
CA ARG A 142 -23.73 10.20 -8.50
C ARG A 142 -24.11 10.37 -7.04
N ILE A 143 -24.13 11.62 -6.58
CA ILE A 143 -24.40 12.02 -5.21
C ILE A 143 -25.26 13.27 -5.14
N ARG A 144 -25.93 13.45 -4.02
CA ARG A 144 -26.58 14.69 -3.54
C ARG A 144 -26.00 15.04 -2.15
N SER A 145 -26.33 16.20 -1.61
CA SER A 145 -25.91 16.58 -0.24
C SER A 145 -26.29 15.52 0.80
N GLY A 146 -27.51 15.00 0.73
CA GLY A 146 -27.94 13.89 1.60
C GLY A 146 -27.12 12.61 1.46
N THR A 147 -26.48 12.35 0.30
CA THR A 147 -25.55 11.23 0.14
C THR A 147 -24.28 11.45 0.98
N VAL A 148 -23.73 12.66 0.96
CA VAL A 148 -22.55 13.03 1.77
C VAL A 148 -22.86 12.92 3.25
N ASP A 149 -24.05 13.36 3.69
CA ASP A 149 -24.51 13.25 5.08
C ASP A 149 -24.60 11.78 5.54
N LEU A 150 -25.10 10.89 4.69
CA LEU A 150 -25.19 9.46 4.98
C LEU A 150 -23.81 8.80 5.03
N LEU A 151 -22.91 9.14 4.10
CA LEU A 151 -21.54 8.64 4.06
C LEU A 151 -20.72 9.08 5.28
N THR A 152 -20.79 10.37 5.64
CA THR A 152 -20.14 10.87 6.85
C THR A 152 -20.77 10.29 8.12
N GLY A 153 -22.07 9.98 8.08
CA GLY A 153 -22.75 9.23 9.13
C GLY A 153 -22.17 7.83 9.32
N LEU A 154 -21.85 7.13 8.24
CA LEU A 154 -21.18 5.82 8.29
C LEU A 154 -19.76 5.93 8.90
N ALA A 155 -19.00 6.95 8.54
CA ALA A 155 -17.69 7.21 9.13
C ALA A 155 -17.78 7.41 10.65
N ARG A 156 -18.77 8.17 11.13
CA ARG A 156 -19.02 8.37 12.58
C ARG A 156 -19.43 7.06 13.27
N GLU A 157 -20.35 6.28 12.69
CA GLU A 157 -20.76 4.97 13.23
C GLU A 157 -19.60 3.95 13.20
N SER A 158 -18.55 4.20 12.42
CA SER A 158 -17.33 3.39 12.36
C SER A 158 -16.24 3.87 13.33
N ASP A 159 -16.51 4.87 14.16
CA ASP A 159 -15.55 5.47 15.10
C ASP A 159 -14.26 5.96 14.39
N LEU A 160 -14.41 6.59 13.20
CA LEU A 160 -13.24 7.03 12.42
C LEU A 160 -12.36 8.02 13.21
N ASP A 161 -12.95 8.97 13.96
CA ASP A 161 -12.18 9.90 14.82
C ASP A 161 -11.37 9.15 15.88
N GLY A 162 -11.97 8.14 16.53
CA GLY A 162 -11.28 7.31 17.50
C GLY A 162 -10.11 6.54 16.86
N TRP A 163 -10.27 6.00 15.66
CA TRP A 163 -9.21 5.30 14.93
C TRP A 163 -8.10 6.24 14.46
N ILE A 164 -8.44 7.46 14.01
CA ILE A 164 -7.45 8.51 13.71
C ILE A 164 -6.65 8.83 14.99
N GLY A 165 -7.36 9.00 16.12
CA GLY A 165 -6.73 9.23 17.42
C GLY A 165 -5.77 8.12 17.82
N ARG A 166 -6.18 6.85 17.71
CA ARG A 166 -5.33 5.68 18.02
C ARG A 166 -4.09 5.60 17.12
N MET A 167 -4.24 5.86 15.80
CA MET A 167 -3.10 5.91 14.89
C MET A 167 -2.11 7.00 15.29
N MET A 168 -2.61 8.21 15.55
CA MET A 168 -1.76 9.36 15.89
C MET A 168 -1.19 9.26 17.31
N SER A 169 -1.82 8.51 18.24
CA SER A 169 -1.29 8.27 19.58
C SER A 169 -0.29 7.13 19.66
N GLY A 170 -0.07 6.38 18.56
CA GLY A 170 0.86 5.26 18.53
C GLY A 170 0.34 3.99 19.19
N GLU A 171 -0.99 3.85 19.34
CA GLU A 171 -1.55 2.57 19.72
C GLU A 171 -1.19 1.49 18.70
N ARG A 172 -1.10 0.24 19.15
CA ARG A 172 -0.72 -0.91 18.30
C ARG A 172 -1.89 -1.36 17.44
N ILE A 173 -2.27 -0.48 16.49
CA ILE A 173 -3.42 -0.70 15.60
C ILE A 173 -3.18 -1.72 14.49
N ASN A 174 -1.94 -2.10 14.22
CA ASN A 174 -1.59 -3.31 13.48
C ASN A 174 -1.56 -4.46 14.50
N ASN A 175 -2.74 -4.98 14.80
CA ASN A 175 -2.92 -5.95 15.88
C ASN A 175 -2.45 -7.36 15.50
N THR A 176 -2.40 -7.71 14.22
CA THR A 176 -1.92 -9.02 13.76
C THR A 176 -0.41 -9.19 13.87
N GLU A 177 0.35 -8.09 13.94
CA GLU A 177 1.81 -8.05 14.16
C GLU A 177 2.18 -7.38 15.49
N ASP A 178 1.20 -6.95 16.29
CA ASP A 178 1.36 -6.23 17.57
C ASP A 178 2.28 -4.99 17.44
N ARG A 179 1.98 -4.11 16.47
CA ARG A 179 2.78 -2.92 16.15
C ARG A 179 1.94 -1.65 16.05
N ALA A 180 2.54 -0.53 16.40
CA ALA A 180 2.01 0.78 16.03
C ALA A 180 2.16 1.04 14.51
N ALA A 181 1.42 2.02 14.00
CA ALA A 181 1.55 2.53 12.63
C ALA A 181 1.83 4.04 12.70
N LEU A 182 3.11 4.41 12.88
CA LEU A 182 3.55 5.77 13.19
C LEU A 182 4.24 6.48 12.03
N HIS A 183 3.89 6.15 10.77
CA HIS A 183 4.48 6.81 9.61
C HIS A 183 4.28 8.34 9.62
N ALA A 184 3.21 8.88 10.22
CA ALA A 184 3.01 10.31 10.42
C ALA A 184 4.08 10.96 11.31
N ALA A 185 4.67 10.24 12.27
CA ALA A 185 5.77 10.75 13.09
C ALA A 185 7.05 11.03 12.28
N LEU A 186 7.27 10.31 11.18
CA LEU A 186 8.44 10.50 10.29
C LEU A 186 8.47 11.86 9.60
N ARG A 187 7.31 12.49 9.47
CA ARG A 187 7.12 13.79 8.79
C ARG A 187 6.61 14.89 9.72
N TYR A 188 6.63 14.63 11.04
CA TYR A 188 6.20 15.59 12.05
C TYR A 188 7.22 16.72 12.22
N GLY A 189 6.92 17.89 11.67
CA GLY A 189 7.83 19.04 11.65
C GLY A 189 7.76 19.94 12.89
N ALA A 190 6.79 19.75 13.80
CA ALA A 190 6.67 20.60 14.97
C ALA A 190 7.74 20.29 16.03
N PRO A 191 8.18 21.30 16.83
CA PRO A 191 9.08 21.06 17.94
C PRO A 191 8.39 20.26 19.05
N GLY A 192 9.15 19.41 19.75
CA GLY A 192 8.66 18.57 20.85
C GLY A 192 8.42 17.12 20.46
N ALA A 193 7.69 16.39 21.32
CA ALA A 193 7.30 15.01 21.10
C ALA A 193 6.16 14.94 20.08
N PHE A 194 6.13 13.86 19.29
CA PHE A 194 4.93 13.48 18.56
C PHE A 194 3.85 13.08 19.58
N PRO A 195 2.57 13.37 19.36
CA PRO A 195 1.51 13.05 20.32
C PRO A 195 1.25 11.54 20.48
N ALA A 196 2.29 10.74 20.48
CA ALA A 196 2.23 9.28 20.58
C ALA A 196 2.58 8.82 22.00
N GLY A 197 1.79 7.91 22.50
CA GLY A 197 1.88 6.99 23.61
C GLY A 197 3.06 7.05 24.60
N GLU A 198 3.49 5.87 25.06
CA GLU A 198 4.43 5.72 26.18
C GLU A 198 5.88 6.13 25.87
N ALA A 199 6.32 6.14 24.61
CA ALA A 199 7.68 6.46 24.22
C ALA A 199 7.73 7.57 23.16
N ASP A 200 8.48 8.64 23.43
CA ASP A 200 8.78 9.67 22.43
C ASP A 200 9.72 9.11 21.34
N VAL A 201 9.18 8.91 20.14
CA VAL A 201 9.95 8.40 18.97
C VAL A 201 10.76 9.50 18.27
N MET A 202 10.48 10.78 18.54
CA MET A 202 11.05 11.91 17.81
C MET A 202 12.56 12.09 17.96
N PRO A 203 13.22 11.80 19.09
CA PRO A 203 14.67 11.85 19.17
C PRO A 203 15.36 10.96 18.14
N GLY A 204 14.87 9.71 17.99
CA GLY A 204 15.37 8.76 16.99
C GLY A 204 15.09 9.23 15.56
N VAL A 205 13.85 9.69 15.28
CA VAL A 205 13.46 10.21 13.95
C VAL A 205 14.35 11.38 13.55
N ARG A 206 14.57 12.34 14.44
CA ARG A 206 15.43 13.52 14.17
C ARG A 206 16.90 13.14 13.97
N ASP A 207 17.41 12.16 14.72
CA ASP A 207 18.79 11.68 14.53
C ASP A 207 18.96 11.06 13.14
N VAL A 208 18.06 10.16 12.73
CA VAL A 208 18.11 9.53 11.41
C VAL A 208 17.96 10.57 10.29
N LEU A 209 17.02 11.51 10.39
CA LEU A 209 16.89 12.62 9.43
C LEU A 209 18.16 13.47 9.37
N GLY A 210 18.78 13.78 10.52
CA GLY A 210 20.05 14.51 10.57
C GLY A 210 21.20 13.73 9.91
N ARG A 211 21.21 12.40 10.01
CA ARG A 211 22.19 11.54 9.32
C ARG A 211 21.95 11.51 7.82
N ILE A 212 20.68 11.41 7.39
CA ILE A 212 20.28 11.49 5.97
C ILE A 212 20.72 12.82 5.38
N ARG A 213 20.47 13.95 6.09
CA ARG A 213 20.89 15.29 5.66
C ARG A 213 22.40 15.34 5.44
N ARG A 214 23.19 14.98 6.43
CA ARG A 214 24.66 15.01 6.31
C ARG A 214 25.15 14.18 5.12
N PHE A 215 24.65 12.95 4.98
CA PHE A 215 25.05 12.07 3.90
C PHE A 215 24.68 12.62 2.52
N ALA A 216 23.45 13.09 2.34
CA ALA A 216 22.98 13.65 1.08
C ALA A 216 23.76 14.92 0.71
N ASP A 217 24.02 15.81 1.67
CA ASP A 217 24.82 17.04 1.47
C ASP A 217 26.27 16.69 1.08
N GLU A 218 26.88 15.68 1.71
CA GLU A 218 28.22 15.20 1.37
C GLU A 218 28.29 14.63 -0.06
N VAL A 219 27.28 13.88 -0.48
CA VAL A 219 27.19 13.33 -1.84
C VAL A 219 26.95 14.46 -2.84
N GLN A 220 26.02 15.37 -2.57
CA GLN A 220 25.69 16.49 -3.48
C GLN A 220 26.83 17.50 -3.61
N SER A 221 27.53 17.84 -2.52
CA SER A 221 28.69 18.72 -2.57
C SER A 221 29.91 18.07 -3.23
N GLY A 222 29.93 16.74 -3.40
CA GLY A 222 31.08 15.99 -3.85
C GLY A 222 32.15 15.81 -2.77
N THR A 223 31.81 16.06 -1.50
CA THR A 223 32.69 15.78 -0.34
C THR A 223 32.78 14.27 -0.09
N TRP A 224 31.67 13.54 -0.29
CA TRP A 224 31.70 12.08 -0.35
C TRP A 224 32.39 11.64 -1.65
N ARG A 225 33.49 10.88 -1.51
CA ARG A 225 34.31 10.47 -2.63
C ARG A 225 34.45 8.97 -2.73
N GLY A 226 34.39 8.48 -3.95
CA GLY A 226 34.68 7.09 -4.28
C GLY A 226 36.13 6.69 -3.97
N TYR A 227 36.47 5.44 -4.23
CA TYR A 227 37.78 4.87 -3.94
C TYR A 227 38.95 5.55 -4.72
N THR A 228 38.65 6.12 -5.87
CA THR A 228 39.62 6.87 -6.71
C THR A 228 39.77 8.34 -6.28
N GLY A 229 38.94 8.83 -5.36
CA GLY A 229 38.88 10.24 -4.96
C GLY A 229 37.97 11.10 -5.83
N HIS A 230 37.28 10.54 -6.83
CA HIS A 230 36.24 11.23 -7.60
C HIS A 230 34.95 11.39 -6.80
N PRO A 231 34.16 12.45 -7.02
CA PRO A 231 32.81 12.58 -6.44
C PRO A 231 31.87 11.54 -7.04
N ILE A 232 30.83 11.17 -6.30
CA ILE A 232 29.76 10.29 -6.79
C ILE A 232 28.90 11.03 -7.81
N GLU A 233 28.55 10.35 -8.90
CA GLU A 233 27.69 10.88 -9.99
C GLU A 233 26.46 10.01 -10.20
N THR A 234 26.52 8.74 -9.80
CA THR A 234 25.40 7.80 -9.98
C THR A 234 25.00 7.15 -8.66
N ILE A 235 23.71 7.14 -8.39
CA ILE A 235 23.09 6.43 -7.27
C ILE A 235 22.31 5.25 -7.83
N VAL A 236 22.60 4.03 -7.35
CA VAL A 236 21.84 2.83 -7.68
C VAL A 236 21.12 2.34 -6.42
N ASN A 237 19.80 2.53 -6.35
CA ASN A 237 18.97 2.05 -5.26
C ASN A 237 18.52 0.61 -5.56
N ILE A 238 18.86 -0.35 -4.69
CA ILE A 238 18.46 -1.75 -4.81
C ILE A 238 17.50 -2.08 -3.68
N GLY A 239 16.24 -2.28 -4.01
CA GLY A 239 15.15 -2.56 -3.07
C GLY A 239 13.94 -3.10 -3.80
N ILE A 240 12.92 -3.59 -3.10
CA ILE A 240 11.67 -4.08 -3.71
C ILE A 240 10.46 -3.66 -2.87
N GLY A 241 9.28 -3.60 -3.49
CA GLY A 241 8.04 -3.19 -2.83
C GLY A 241 8.14 -1.76 -2.30
N GLY A 242 7.89 -1.55 -1.00
CA GLY A 242 8.00 -0.22 -0.39
C GLY A 242 9.38 0.41 -0.44
N SER A 243 10.44 -0.39 -0.57
CA SER A 243 11.83 0.09 -0.73
C SER A 243 12.19 0.49 -2.18
N ASP A 244 11.25 0.36 -3.12
CA ASP A 244 11.39 0.70 -4.54
C ASP A 244 10.30 1.66 -5.02
N LEU A 245 9.02 1.29 -4.88
CA LEU A 245 7.90 2.00 -5.50
C LEU A 245 7.79 3.46 -5.04
N GLY A 246 7.91 3.73 -3.74
CA GLY A 246 7.91 5.10 -3.21
C GLY A 246 9.11 5.91 -3.70
N PRO A 247 10.36 5.44 -3.53
CA PRO A 247 11.56 6.09 -4.05
C PRO A 247 11.53 6.37 -5.56
N VAL A 248 11.15 5.39 -6.38
CA VAL A 248 11.02 5.55 -7.85
C VAL A 248 10.00 6.62 -8.20
N MET A 249 8.82 6.53 -7.59
CA MET A 249 7.72 7.46 -7.84
C MET A 249 8.12 8.88 -7.47
N ALA A 250 8.63 9.10 -6.24
CA ALA A 250 8.98 10.43 -5.76
C ALA A 250 10.14 11.06 -6.55
N THR A 251 11.18 10.28 -6.85
CA THR A 251 12.32 10.77 -7.64
C THR A 251 11.90 11.15 -9.06
N ARG A 252 11.05 10.34 -9.71
CA ARG A 252 10.53 10.66 -11.05
C ARG A 252 9.60 11.87 -11.03
N ALA A 253 8.76 11.99 -10.01
CA ALA A 253 7.85 13.12 -9.85
C ALA A 253 8.61 14.45 -9.63
N LEU A 254 9.72 14.39 -8.90
CA LEU A 254 10.52 15.55 -8.56
C LEU A 254 11.80 15.69 -9.43
N GLY A 255 11.77 15.14 -10.64
CA GLY A 255 12.93 15.18 -11.55
C GLY A 255 13.45 16.59 -11.85
N ALA A 256 12.61 17.63 -11.82
CA ALA A 256 13.04 19.02 -11.99
C ALA A 256 13.83 19.58 -10.78
N TYR A 257 13.75 18.91 -9.64
CA TYR A 257 14.51 19.24 -8.43
C TYR A 257 15.77 18.39 -8.28
N GLN A 258 16.01 17.45 -9.21
CA GLN A 258 17.17 16.57 -9.16
C GLN A 258 18.47 17.39 -9.30
N HIS A 259 19.45 17.05 -8.48
CA HIS A 259 20.78 17.66 -8.54
C HIS A 259 21.45 17.34 -9.88
N GLU A 260 21.94 18.38 -10.58
CA GLU A 260 22.44 18.33 -11.97
C GLU A 260 23.52 17.27 -12.23
N ARG A 261 24.38 17.00 -11.24
CA ARG A 261 25.48 16.03 -11.35
C ARG A 261 25.04 14.59 -11.08
N LEU A 262 23.91 14.38 -10.39
CA LEU A 262 23.53 13.05 -9.92
C LEU A 262 22.49 12.40 -10.85
N THR A 263 22.72 11.13 -11.15
CA THR A 263 21.76 10.26 -11.86
C THR A 263 21.30 9.13 -10.96
N GLY A 264 19.99 8.83 -10.93
CA GLY A 264 19.40 7.77 -10.11
C GLY A 264 18.96 6.58 -10.96
N HIS A 265 19.35 5.37 -10.54
CA HIS A 265 18.83 4.10 -11.05
C HIS A 265 18.18 3.32 -9.92
N PHE A 266 17.12 2.56 -10.25
CA PHE A 266 16.36 1.77 -9.29
C PHE A 266 16.26 0.34 -9.80
N VAL A 267 16.61 -0.63 -8.94
CA VAL A 267 16.66 -2.05 -9.27
C VAL A 267 15.87 -2.84 -8.23
N SER A 268 14.83 -3.51 -8.69
CA SER A 268 13.92 -4.27 -7.83
C SER A 268 13.65 -5.69 -8.31
N ASN A 269 13.63 -5.94 -9.63
CA ASN A 269 13.26 -7.22 -10.20
C ASN A 269 14.40 -8.25 -10.11
N LEU A 270 14.03 -9.53 -9.91
CA LEU A 270 14.98 -10.66 -9.97
C LEU A 270 15.48 -10.97 -11.38
N ASP A 271 14.79 -10.51 -12.43
CA ASP A 271 15.32 -10.60 -13.78
C ASP A 271 16.58 -9.71 -13.89
N ALA A 272 17.70 -10.35 -14.12
CA ALA A 272 19.00 -9.68 -14.19
C ALA A 272 19.05 -8.58 -15.27
N THR A 273 18.15 -8.58 -16.24
CA THR A 273 18.05 -7.55 -17.29
C THR A 273 17.99 -6.16 -16.68
N GLN A 274 17.13 -5.95 -15.67
CA GLN A 274 16.99 -4.64 -15.02
C GLN A 274 18.30 -4.17 -14.37
N LEU A 275 19.00 -5.06 -13.65
CA LEU A 275 20.29 -4.74 -13.05
C LEU A 275 21.35 -4.46 -14.12
N MET A 276 21.41 -5.28 -15.16
CA MET A 276 22.42 -5.13 -16.22
C MET A 276 22.22 -3.87 -17.05
N GLU A 277 20.96 -3.50 -17.32
CA GLU A 277 20.61 -2.22 -17.95
C GLU A 277 21.03 -1.04 -17.06
N ALA A 278 20.75 -1.11 -15.74
CA ALA A 278 21.14 -0.08 -14.80
C ALA A 278 22.66 0.09 -14.68
N LEU A 279 23.44 -1.02 -14.76
CA LEU A 279 24.90 -0.99 -14.66
C LEU A 279 25.59 -0.67 -15.99
N ASN A 280 24.86 -0.71 -17.11
CA ASN A 280 25.44 -0.49 -18.43
C ASN A 280 25.98 0.93 -18.58
N GLY A 281 27.28 1.03 -18.89
CA GLY A 281 27.98 2.31 -19.07
C GLY A 281 28.36 3.03 -17.78
N LEU A 282 28.05 2.49 -16.58
CA LEU A 282 28.45 3.11 -15.33
C LEU A 282 29.94 2.96 -15.04
N ASP A 283 30.52 4.02 -14.48
CA ASP A 283 31.87 3.99 -13.91
C ASP A 283 31.80 3.58 -12.43
N PRO A 284 32.40 2.45 -12.01
CA PRO A 284 32.43 2.06 -10.61
C PRO A 284 33.08 3.13 -9.70
N ALA A 285 33.98 3.94 -10.23
CA ALA A 285 34.65 4.99 -9.46
C ALA A 285 33.71 6.12 -8.99
N THR A 286 32.57 6.32 -9.65
CA THR A 286 31.60 7.39 -9.39
C THR A 286 30.19 6.85 -9.05
N THR A 287 30.05 5.52 -8.91
CA THR A 287 28.76 4.86 -8.62
C THR A 287 28.62 4.52 -7.13
N LEU A 288 27.52 4.89 -6.51
CA LEU A 288 27.14 4.56 -5.13
C LEU A 288 25.89 3.68 -5.13
N PHE A 289 25.93 2.60 -4.35
CA PHE A 289 24.81 1.67 -4.19
C PHE A 289 24.13 1.87 -2.84
N ILE A 290 22.79 1.99 -2.83
CA ILE A 290 21.94 2.01 -1.64
C ILE A 290 21.19 0.70 -1.59
N ILE A 291 21.49 -0.17 -0.60
CA ILE A 291 20.82 -1.45 -0.43
C ILE A 291 19.69 -1.27 0.59
N ALA A 292 18.45 -1.23 0.11
CA ALA A 292 17.27 -0.96 0.92
C ALA A 292 16.52 -2.27 1.26
N SER A 293 16.79 -2.83 2.45
CA SER A 293 16.15 -4.04 2.96
C SER A 293 16.11 -4.05 4.48
N LYS A 294 14.91 -3.95 5.10
CA LYS A 294 14.73 -3.88 6.55
C LYS A 294 15.48 -4.97 7.29
N THR A 295 15.30 -6.24 6.90
CA THR A 295 15.89 -7.42 7.54
C THR A 295 17.21 -7.86 6.91
N PHE A 296 17.59 -7.27 5.78
CA PHE A 296 18.72 -7.68 4.96
C PHE A 296 18.69 -9.19 4.61
N THR A 297 17.46 -9.70 4.30
CA THR A 297 17.20 -11.10 3.95
C THR A 297 16.29 -11.26 2.73
N THR A 298 15.73 -10.15 2.21
CA THR A 298 14.84 -10.19 1.06
C THR A 298 15.59 -10.75 -0.13
N GLN A 299 15.11 -11.86 -0.70
CA GLN A 299 15.80 -12.63 -1.73
C GLN A 299 16.14 -11.77 -2.95
N GLU A 300 15.16 -11.02 -3.46
CA GLU A 300 15.29 -10.15 -4.62
C GLU A 300 16.39 -9.11 -4.42
N THR A 301 16.30 -8.39 -3.31
CA THR A 301 17.26 -7.33 -2.96
C THR A 301 18.66 -7.89 -2.81
N LEU A 302 18.84 -9.01 -2.08
CA LEU A 302 20.17 -9.59 -1.87
C LEU A 302 20.75 -10.23 -3.11
N THR A 303 19.96 -10.84 -3.98
CA THR A 303 20.42 -11.39 -5.26
C THR A 303 20.97 -10.27 -6.13
N ASN A 304 20.23 -9.17 -6.27
CA ASN A 304 20.68 -8.01 -7.04
C ASN A 304 21.88 -7.31 -6.38
N ALA A 305 21.86 -7.14 -5.06
CA ALA A 305 22.96 -6.52 -4.32
C ALA A 305 24.27 -7.31 -4.44
N ASN A 306 24.21 -8.64 -4.32
CA ASN A 306 25.40 -9.50 -4.50
C ASN A 306 25.92 -9.45 -5.94
N SER A 307 25.05 -9.40 -6.93
CA SER A 307 25.43 -9.28 -8.34
C SER A 307 26.06 -7.91 -8.63
N ALA A 308 25.48 -6.83 -8.10
CA ALA A 308 26.07 -5.48 -8.19
C ALA A 308 27.42 -5.39 -7.48
N ARG A 309 27.54 -6.00 -6.28
CA ARG A 309 28.79 -6.05 -5.53
C ARG A 309 29.87 -6.83 -6.29
N LYS A 310 29.54 -7.97 -6.89
CA LYS A 310 30.44 -8.73 -7.73
C LYS A 310 30.94 -7.89 -8.91
N TRP A 311 30.01 -7.25 -9.64
CA TRP A 311 30.34 -6.33 -10.75
C TRP A 311 31.31 -5.21 -10.31
N PHE A 312 31.08 -4.65 -9.11
CA PHE A 312 31.89 -3.58 -8.54
C PHE A 312 33.27 -4.07 -8.11
N VAL A 313 33.35 -5.18 -7.34
CA VAL A 313 34.60 -5.72 -6.79
C VAL A 313 35.55 -6.20 -7.89
N GLU A 314 35.03 -6.79 -8.95
CA GLU A 314 35.84 -7.21 -10.12
C GLU A 314 36.60 -6.03 -10.78
N ARG A 315 36.17 -4.80 -10.56
CA ARG A 315 36.72 -3.56 -11.14
C ARG A 315 37.50 -2.71 -10.16
N ALA A 316 37.00 -2.63 -8.92
CA ALA A 316 37.49 -1.69 -7.90
C ALA A 316 38.22 -2.36 -6.73
N GLY A 317 38.05 -3.67 -6.57
CA GLY A 317 38.58 -4.44 -5.43
C GLY A 317 37.68 -4.37 -4.19
N GLU A 318 37.95 -5.27 -3.25
CA GLU A 318 37.15 -5.47 -2.03
C GLU A 318 37.20 -4.25 -1.09
N ASP A 319 38.36 -3.65 -0.92
CA ASP A 319 38.58 -2.50 -0.01
C ASP A 319 37.78 -1.24 -0.42
N ALA A 320 37.31 -1.18 -1.67
CA ALA A 320 36.53 -0.08 -2.18
C ALA A 320 35.04 -0.13 -1.73
N VAL A 321 34.53 -1.28 -1.33
CA VAL A 321 33.11 -1.52 -0.99
C VAL A 321 32.62 -0.53 0.06
N ALA A 322 33.37 -0.28 1.12
CA ALA A 322 32.99 0.61 2.21
C ALA A 322 32.70 2.07 1.79
N LYS A 323 33.22 2.50 0.62
CA LYS A 323 33.01 3.86 0.09
C LYS A 323 31.88 3.96 -0.94
N HIS A 324 31.40 2.80 -1.42
CA HIS A 324 30.45 2.73 -2.54
C HIS A 324 29.15 2.00 -2.21
N PHE A 325 29.06 1.43 -1.01
CA PHE A 325 27.84 0.76 -0.56
C PHE A 325 27.39 1.33 0.76
N VAL A 326 26.10 1.70 0.81
CA VAL A 326 25.39 2.09 2.02
C VAL A 326 24.14 1.23 2.14
N ALA A 327 23.59 1.09 3.34
CA ALA A 327 22.39 0.29 3.56
C ALA A 327 21.30 1.07 4.28
N VAL A 328 20.06 0.77 3.94
CA VAL A 328 18.88 1.11 4.74
C VAL A 328 18.36 -0.19 5.34
N SER A 329 18.69 -0.43 6.62
CA SER A 329 18.44 -1.73 7.27
C SER A 329 18.51 -1.62 8.79
N THR A 330 17.85 -2.57 9.48
CA THR A 330 17.99 -2.78 10.94
C THR A 330 18.96 -3.93 11.28
N ALA A 331 19.49 -4.64 10.29
CA ALA A 331 20.30 -5.84 10.46
C ALA A 331 21.81 -5.53 10.37
N LEU A 332 22.37 -4.88 11.41
CA LEU A 332 23.75 -4.39 11.45
C LEU A 332 24.81 -5.49 11.22
N ASP A 333 24.62 -6.68 11.77
CA ASP A 333 25.56 -7.80 11.58
C ASP A 333 25.65 -8.24 10.13
N ARG A 334 24.49 -8.31 9.44
CA ARG A 334 24.42 -8.74 8.03
C ARG A 334 24.97 -7.68 7.09
N THR A 335 24.71 -6.41 7.35
CA THR A 335 25.27 -5.30 6.55
C THR A 335 26.79 -5.22 6.73
N SER A 336 27.30 -5.43 7.95
CA SER A 336 28.75 -5.53 8.21
C SER A 336 29.40 -6.71 7.50
N ALA A 337 28.75 -7.89 7.52
CA ALA A 337 29.23 -9.08 6.77
C ALA A 337 29.22 -8.86 5.25
N PHE A 338 28.36 -8.01 4.71
CA PHE A 338 28.34 -7.60 3.31
C PHE A 338 29.51 -6.65 2.95
N GLY A 339 30.16 -6.03 3.93
CA GLY A 339 31.25 -5.06 3.77
C GLY A 339 30.83 -3.60 3.92
N ILE A 340 29.60 -3.34 4.39
CA ILE A 340 29.10 -1.99 4.63
C ILE A 340 29.49 -1.54 6.04
N SER A 341 30.14 -0.37 6.14
CA SER A 341 30.48 0.22 7.45
C SER A 341 29.21 0.50 8.26
N PRO A 342 29.19 0.22 9.57
CA PRO A 342 28.06 0.57 10.44
C PRO A 342 27.69 2.07 10.40
N ALA A 343 28.65 2.97 10.16
CA ALA A 343 28.39 4.40 9.98
C ALA A 343 27.54 4.71 8.73
N ASN A 344 27.54 3.79 7.74
CA ASN A 344 26.84 3.93 6.47
C ASN A 344 25.53 3.11 6.45
N VAL A 345 25.04 2.69 7.62
CA VAL A 345 23.74 2.01 7.76
C VAL A 345 22.74 2.97 8.34
N PHE A 346 21.64 3.17 7.63
CA PHE A 346 20.52 4.05 8.02
C PHE A 346 19.38 3.16 8.50
N GLU A 347 19.04 3.28 9.79
CA GLU A 347 18.02 2.45 10.42
C GLU A 347 16.65 3.11 10.33
N PHE A 348 15.60 2.30 10.44
CA PHE A 348 14.23 2.73 10.66
C PHE A 348 13.51 1.69 11.52
N TRP A 349 12.27 1.94 11.91
CA TRP A 349 11.63 1.20 13.00
C TRP A 349 10.63 0.16 12.49
N ASP A 350 10.23 -0.76 13.37
CA ASP A 350 9.25 -1.81 13.09
C ASP A 350 7.83 -1.28 12.91
N TRP A 351 7.52 -0.12 13.50
CA TRP A 351 6.26 0.61 13.33
C TRP A 351 6.15 1.34 11.97
N VAL A 352 7.13 1.22 11.10
CA VAL A 352 7.09 1.71 9.72
C VAL A 352 6.73 0.56 8.78
N GLY A 353 5.54 0.58 8.23
CA GLY A 353 5.12 -0.35 7.18
C GLY A 353 5.84 -0.07 5.86
N GLY A 354 6.11 -1.12 5.06
CA GLY A 354 6.87 -0.99 3.80
C GLY A 354 6.28 0.04 2.83
N ARG A 355 4.98 -0.03 2.55
CA ARG A 355 4.28 0.88 1.62
C ARG A 355 4.05 2.30 2.15
N TYR A 356 4.36 2.53 3.44
CA TYR A 356 4.33 3.84 4.11
C TYR A 356 5.74 4.36 4.45
N SER A 357 6.81 3.75 3.89
CA SER A 357 8.17 3.93 4.39
C SER A 357 8.97 5.03 3.69
N LEU A 358 8.48 5.61 2.58
CA LEU A 358 9.24 6.62 1.83
C LEU A 358 9.68 7.84 2.67
N TRP A 359 8.96 8.12 3.76
CA TRP A 359 9.24 9.20 4.72
C TRP A 359 10.40 8.91 5.67
N SER A 360 10.79 7.63 5.79
CA SER A 360 11.86 7.13 6.65
C SER A 360 13.23 7.15 5.95
N ALA A 361 14.20 6.41 6.50
CA ALA A 361 15.49 6.17 5.85
C ALA A 361 15.37 5.56 4.44
N ILE A 362 14.25 4.92 4.09
CA ILE A 362 13.96 4.48 2.72
C ILE A 362 13.99 5.65 1.73
N GLY A 363 13.68 6.87 2.17
CA GLY A 363 13.82 8.10 1.39
C GLY A 363 15.25 8.59 1.16
N LEU A 364 16.29 7.86 1.60
CA LEU A 364 17.69 8.26 1.44
C LEU A 364 18.05 8.55 -0.01
N SER A 365 17.61 7.70 -0.96
CA SER A 365 17.83 7.92 -2.39
C SER A 365 17.10 9.18 -2.90
N ILE A 366 15.89 9.45 -2.41
CA ILE A 366 15.13 10.67 -2.74
C ILE A 366 15.93 11.89 -2.26
N ALA A 367 16.24 11.97 -0.95
CA ALA A 367 16.95 13.08 -0.35
C ALA A 367 18.31 13.35 -1.02
N THR A 368 19.02 12.26 -1.38
CA THR A 368 20.32 12.37 -2.08
C THR A 368 20.17 12.95 -3.49
N LEU A 369 19.12 12.57 -4.21
CA LEU A 369 18.92 13.00 -5.60
C LEU A 369 18.31 14.40 -5.71
N ILE A 370 17.31 14.74 -4.90
CA ILE A 370 16.61 16.04 -5.01
C ILE A 370 17.10 17.11 -4.05
N GLY A 371 17.95 16.76 -3.09
CA GLY A 371 18.40 17.64 -2.01
C GLY A 371 17.55 17.56 -0.76
N THR A 372 18.19 17.83 0.37
CA THR A 372 17.57 17.67 1.69
C THR A 372 16.49 18.69 1.97
N ASP A 373 16.65 19.94 1.52
CA ASP A 373 15.61 20.97 1.67
C ASP A 373 14.33 20.59 0.92
N ASN A 374 14.44 20.03 -0.29
CA ASN A 374 13.30 19.53 -1.06
C ASN A 374 12.69 18.28 -0.40
N PHE A 375 13.51 17.41 0.20
CA PHE A 375 13.00 16.27 0.95
C PHE A 375 12.25 16.72 2.20
N GLU A 376 12.72 17.74 2.92
CA GLU A 376 12.00 18.32 4.06
C GLU A 376 10.68 18.99 3.64
N GLU A 377 10.62 19.64 2.48
CA GLU A 377 9.36 20.15 1.92
C GLU A 377 8.38 19.00 1.57
N LEU A 378 8.89 17.87 1.08
CA LEU A 378 8.08 16.66 0.86
C LEU A 378 7.47 16.18 2.19
N LEU A 379 8.29 16.08 3.25
CA LEU A 379 7.82 15.73 4.59
C LEU A 379 6.78 16.72 5.11
N ALA A 380 7.04 18.02 4.94
CA ALA A 380 6.14 19.08 5.39
C ALA A 380 4.77 19.02 4.68
N GLY A 381 4.73 18.71 3.39
CA GLY A 381 3.47 18.52 2.67
C GLY A 381 2.67 17.33 3.20
N GLY A 382 3.35 16.23 3.55
CA GLY A 382 2.72 15.10 4.21
C GLY A 382 2.16 15.46 5.59
N HIS A 383 2.92 16.22 6.37
CA HIS A 383 2.48 16.72 7.69
C HIS A 383 1.27 17.65 7.59
N ASP A 384 1.22 18.55 6.63
CA ASP A 384 0.06 19.43 6.41
C ASP A 384 -1.22 18.59 6.21
N MET A 385 -1.13 17.49 5.45
CA MET A 385 -2.25 16.60 5.21
C MET A 385 -2.60 15.75 6.43
N ASP A 386 -1.62 15.36 7.27
CA ASP A 386 -1.88 14.70 8.55
C ASP A 386 -2.74 15.59 9.47
N GLU A 387 -2.36 16.86 9.59
CA GLU A 387 -3.12 17.81 10.40
C GLU A 387 -4.50 18.09 9.82
N HIS A 388 -4.62 18.19 8.49
CA HIS A 388 -5.93 18.31 7.84
C HIS A 388 -6.80 17.09 8.11
N PHE A 389 -6.25 15.87 7.95
CA PHE A 389 -6.98 14.62 8.23
C PHE A 389 -7.46 14.52 9.67
N ARG A 390 -6.62 14.92 10.63
CA ARG A 390 -6.90 14.87 12.06
C ARG A 390 -7.94 15.90 12.52
N THR A 391 -8.02 17.08 11.87
CA THR A 391 -8.75 18.22 12.42
C THR A 391 -9.94 18.69 11.59
N ALA A 392 -9.97 18.41 10.29
CA ALA A 392 -11.04 18.90 9.43
C ALA A 392 -12.35 18.12 9.64
N PRO A 393 -13.51 18.77 9.57
CA PRO A 393 -14.79 18.06 9.59
C PRO A 393 -14.94 17.17 8.36
N TYR A 394 -15.61 16.03 8.48
CA TYR A 394 -15.64 14.98 7.44
C TYR A 394 -16.12 15.46 6.08
N ASP A 395 -17.06 16.39 6.03
CA ASP A 395 -17.60 16.98 4.79
C ASP A 395 -16.64 17.98 4.10
N LYS A 396 -15.49 18.26 4.73
CA LYS A 396 -14.41 19.09 4.20
C LYS A 396 -13.05 18.38 4.22
N ASN A 397 -12.98 17.20 4.79
CA ASN A 397 -11.77 16.40 4.94
C ASN A 397 -11.50 15.63 3.66
N LEU A 398 -10.49 16.04 2.90
CA LEU A 398 -10.19 15.48 1.56
C LEU A 398 -9.99 13.95 1.59
N PRO A 399 -9.12 13.39 2.44
CA PRO A 399 -8.94 11.94 2.55
C PRO A 399 -10.23 11.19 2.90
N VAL A 400 -11.00 11.72 3.85
CA VAL A 400 -12.26 11.11 4.28
C VAL A 400 -13.27 11.09 3.14
N LEU A 401 -13.46 12.23 2.46
CA LEU A 401 -14.36 12.31 1.31
C LEU A 401 -13.96 11.33 0.19
N MET A 402 -12.67 11.25 -0.15
CA MET A 402 -12.20 10.31 -1.17
C MET A 402 -12.43 8.84 -0.76
N GLY A 403 -12.14 8.48 0.49
CA GLY A 403 -12.37 7.13 1.00
C GLY A 403 -13.85 6.75 1.02
N LEU A 404 -14.73 7.69 1.41
CA LEU A 404 -16.17 7.50 1.41
C LEU A 404 -16.77 7.38 0.00
N LEU A 405 -16.25 8.15 -0.97
CA LEU A 405 -16.67 8.06 -2.37
C LEU A 405 -16.21 6.75 -3.01
N ASP A 406 -14.99 6.29 -2.72
CA ASP A 406 -14.51 4.99 -3.19
C ASP A 406 -15.39 3.84 -2.66
N LEU A 407 -15.69 3.84 -1.36
CA LEU A 407 -16.60 2.91 -0.73
C LEU A 407 -18.01 2.98 -1.33
N TRP A 408 -18.54 4.17 -1.61
CA TRP A 408 -19.85 4.36 -2.26
C TRP A 408 -19.95 3.60 -3.57
N TYR A 409 -18.92 3.68 -4.42
CA TYR A 409 -18.89 2.97 -5.68
C TYR A 409 -18.55 1.50 -5.52
N ARG A 410 -17.63 1.17 -4.64
CA ARG A 410 -17.18 -0.21 -4.42
C ARG A 410 -18.29 -1.09 -3.87
N ASP A 411 -18.94 -0.64 -2.80
CA ASP A 411 -19.88 -1.47 -2.03
C ASP A 411 -21.33 -1.36 -2.48
N PHE A 412 -21.74 -0.20 -3.00
CA PHE A 412 -23.14 0.03 -3.38
C PHE A 412 -23.35 -0.04 -4.89
N PHE A 413 -22.44 0.48 -5.70
CA PHE A 413 -22.53 0.41 -7.17
C PHE A 413 -21.80 -0.79 -7.78
N GLY A 414 -21.03 -1.54 -7.01
CA GLY A 414 -20.33 -2.73 -7.45
C GLY A 414 -19.11 -2.47 -8.35
N ALA A 415 -18.52 -1.28 -8.30
CA ALA A 415 -17.28 -0.98 -9.00
C ALA A 415 -16.15 -1.85 -8.47
N GLN A 416 -15.44 -2.56 -9.34
CA GLN A 416 -14.36 -3.47 -8.94
C GLN A 416 -12.97 -2.83 -9.04
N SER A 417 -12.84 -1.77 -9.82
CA SER A 417 -11.58 -1.07 -10.03
C SER A 417 -11.77 0.43 -9.92
N HIS A 418 -10.66 1.11 -9.65
CA HIS A 418 -10.54 2.56 -9.59
C HIS A 418 -9.34 2.99 -10.42
N VAL A 419 -9.51 3.92 -11.35
CA VAL A 419 -8.45 4.38 -12.24
C VAL A 419 -7.88 5.71 -11.79
N VAL A 420 -6.55 5.83 -11.75
CA VAL A 420 -5.83 7.07 -11.42
C VAL A 420 -5.14 7.60 -12.66
N LEU A 421 -5.48 8.81 -13.04
CA LEU A 421 -5.13 9.43 -14.30
C LEU A 421 -4.39 10.76 -14.07
N PRO A 422 -3.07 10.70 -13.80
CA PRO A 422 -2.27 11.92 -13.71
C PRO A 422 -2.15 12.56 -15.10
N TYR A 423 -2.68 13.76 -15.25
CA TYR A 423 -2.44 14.67 -16.37
C TYR A 423 -1.18 15.50 -16.16
N ASP A 424 -0.36 15.11 -15.20
CA ASP A 424 1.02 15.52 -14.99
C ASP A 424 1.93 14.33 -15.29
N TYR A 425 2.74 14.42 -16.33
CA TYR A 425 3.62 13.31 -16.73
C TYR A 425 4.70 13.01 -15.67
N ALA A 426 5.03 13.99 -14.83
CA ALA A 426 5.94 13.77 -13.70
C ALA A 426 5.37 12.69 -12.74
N LEU A 427 4.03 12.62 -12.58
CA LEU A 427 3.35 11.64 -11.75
C LEU A 427 3.07 10.28 -12.45
N ARG A 428 3.72 9.97 -13.58
CA ARG A 428 3.45 8.72 -14.35
C ARG A 428 3.63 7.42 -13.57
N SER A 429 4.42 7.43 -12.50
CA SER A 429 4.64 6.27 -11.61
C SER A 429 3.75 6.31 -10.35
N PHE A 430 2.90 7.32 -10.20
CA PHE A 430 2.02 7.45 -9.05
C PHE A 430 0.96 6.34 -8.98
N PRO A 431 0.30 5.94 -10.10
CA PRO A 431 -0.61 4.80 -10.08
C PRO A 431 0.05 3.49 -9.61
N ASP A 432 1.28 3.20 -10.01
CA ASP A 432 2.01 1.99 -9.61
C ASP A 432 2.29 1.97 -8.10
N TYR A 433 2.66 3.14 -7.52
CA TYR A 433 2.82 3.30 -6.07
C TYR A 433 1.49 3.05 -5.34
N LEU A 434 0.39 3.60 -5.85
CA LEU A 434 -0.94 3.44 -5.25
C LEU A 434 -1.48 2.01 -5.34
N GLN A 435 -1.03 1.21 -6.31
CA GLN A 435 -1.38 -0.22 -6.36
C GLN A 435 -0.97 -0.94 -5.08
N GLN A 436 0.27 -0.77 -4.64
CA GLN A 436 0.71 -1.38 -3.38
C GLN A 436 -0.01 -0.74 -2.20
N LEU A 437 -0.13 0.58 -2.17
CA LEU A 437 -0.74 1.31 -1.06
C LEU A 437 -2.18 0.83 -0.79
N GLU A 438 -3.04 0.74 -1.81
CA GLU A 438 -4.45 0.35 -1.66
C GLU A 438 -4.61 -1.17 -1.56
N MET A 439 -4.08 -1.93 -2.54
CA MET A 439 -4.42 -3.35 -2.67
C MET A 439 -3.78 -4.21 -1.58
N GLU A 440 -2.60 -3.84 -1.09
CA GLU A 440 -1.95 -4.55 0.02
C GLU A 440 -2.57 -4.17 1.38
N SER A 441 -3.06 -2.93 1.53
CA SER A 441 -3.70 -2.47 2.76
C SER A 441 -5.14 -3.00 2.89
N ASN A 442 -5.97 -2.86 1.87
CA ASN A 442 -7.41 -3.12 1.91
C ASN A 442 -7.82 -4.40 1.18
N GLY A 443 -6.92 -5.09 0.47
CA GLY A 443 -7.19 -6.36 -0.19
C GLY A 443 -7.30 -7.52 0.81
N LYS A 444 -8.26 -7.47 1.74
CA LYS A 444 -8.43 -8.39 2.87
C LYS A 444 -9.82 -9.04 2.84
N ARG A 445 -9.92 -10.26 3.36
CA ARG A 445 -11.18 -11.02 3.45
C ARG A 445 -11.69 -11.21 4.87
N VAL A 446 -10.97 -10.72 5.85
CA VAL A 446 -11.32 -10.78 7.27
C VAL A 446 -11.13 -9.43 7.93
N THR A 447 -11.89 -9.16 8.96
CA THR A 447 -11.69 -7.99 9.83
C THR A 447 -10.40 -8.13 10.63
N ARG A 448 -9.98 -7.05 11.28
CA ARG A 448 -8.83 -7.05 12.22
C ARG A 448 -8.98 -8.04 13.37
N ASP A 449 -10.20 -8.46 13.68
CA ASP A 449 -10.50 -9.47 14.71
C ASP A 449 -10.68 -10.87 14.12
N GLY A 450 -10.43 -11.06 12.81
CA GLY A 450 -10.50 -12.36 12.13
C GLY A 450 -11.90 -12.79 11.68
N GLU A 451 -12.96 -11.97 11.83
CA GLU A 451 -14.30 -12.26 11.31
C GLU A 451 -14.32 -12.13 9.78
N ALA A 452 -14.89 -13.09 9.07
CA ALA A 452 -15.04 -13.01 7.63
C ALA A 452 -15.98 -11.86 7.22
N VAL A 453 -15.54 -11.01 6.28
CA VAL A 453 -16.37 -9.92 5.76
C VAL A 453 -17.38 -10.45 4.74
N ASP A 454 -18.57 -9.84 4.68
CA ASP A 454 -19.67 -10.17 3.77
C ASP A 454 -19.87 -9.10 2.67
N TYR A 455 -18.85 -8.29 2.45
CA TYR A 455 -18.77 -7.19 1.46
C TYR A 455 -17.40 -7.22 0.74
N PRO A 456 -17.32 -6.65 -0.47
CA PRO A 456 -16.03 -6.49 -1.14
C PRO A 456 -15.17 -5.44 -0.41
N THR A 457 -13.85 -5.63 -0.46
CA THR A 457 -12.87 -4.73 0.17
C THR A 457 -11.80 -4.33 -0.84
N GLY A 458 -11.25 -3.14 -0.71
CA GLY A 458 -10.22 -2.60 -1.58
C GLY A 458 -10.62 -2.56 -3.06
N SER A 459 -10.19 -1.56 -3.76
CA SER A 459 -10.38 -1.45 -5.21
C SER A 459 -9.13 -1.91 -5.95
N ILE A 460 -9.30 -2.51 -7.14
CA ILE A 460 -8.18 -2.75 -8.04
C ILE A 460 -7.71 -1.41 -8.59
N ILE A 461 -6.55 -0.94 -8.16
CA ILE A 461 -5.97 0.31 -8.63
C ILE A 461 -5.18 0.09 -9.92
N TRP A 462 -5.44 0.92 -10.91
CA TRP A 462 -4.71 0.95 -12.17
C TRP A 462 -4.72 2.36 -12.75
N GLY A 463 -3.98 2.59 -13.81
CA GLY A 463 -3.98 3.89 -14.47
C GLY A 463 -2.70 4.17 -15.23
N GLY A 464 -2.47 5.44 -15.50
CA GLY A 464 -1.31 5.93 -16.22
C GLY A 464 -1.50 7.37 -16.67
N PRO A 465 -0.51 7.98 -17.34
CA PRO A 465 -0.60 9.36 -17.82
C PRO A 465 -1.84 9.61 -18.66
N GLY A 466 -2.57 10.68 -18.35
CA GLY A 466 -3.90 10.95 -18.86
C GLY A 466 -4.02 10.95 -20.37
N ASN A 467 -3.20 11.73 -21.10
CA ASN A 467 -3.23 11.78 -22.56
C ASN A 467 -2.84 10.44 -23.20
N ASN A 468 -1.83 9.74 -22.67
CA ASN A 468 -1.47 8.40 -23.15
C ASN A 468 -2.62 7.41 -22.96
N GLY A 469 -3.32 7.47 -21.82
CA GLY A 469 -4.47 6.64 -21.50
C GLY A 469 -5.62 6.80 -22.50
N GLN A 470 -5.85 8.01 -23.04
CA GLN A 470 -6.87 8.26 -24.06
C GLN A 470 -6.68 7.39 -25.31
N HIS A 471 -5.44 7.06 -25.64
CA HIS A 471 -5.10 6.22 -26.79
C HIS A 471 -4.86 4.74 -26.42
N ALA A 472 -5.13 4.36 -25.17
CA ALA A 472 -4.91 2.99 -24.67
C ALA A 472 -6.19 2.32 -24.16
N PHE A 473 -6.89 2.92 -23.22
CA PHE A 473 -8.00 2.27 -22.52
C PHE A 473 -9.27 3.11 -22.34
N TYR A 474 -9.32 4.36 -22.76
CA TYR A 474 -10.51 5.21 -22.62
C TYR A 474 -11.72 4.70 -23.41
N GLN A 475 -11.50 3.89 -24.45
CA GLN A 475 -12.61 3.22 -25.16
C GLN A 475 -13.47 2.40 -24.17
N LEU A 476 -12.84 1.66 -23.25
CA LEU A 476 -13.55 0.92 -22.21
C LEU A 476 -14.30 1.84 -21.25
N MET A 477 -13.67 2.94 -20.84
CA MET A 477 -14.26 3.91 -19.90
C MET A 477 -15.49 4.61 -20.50
N HIS A 478 -15.50 4.92 -21.79
CA HIS A 478 -16.60 5.61 -22.46
C HIS A 478 -17.73 4.69 -22.93
N GLN A 479 -17.43 3.48 -23.41
CA GLN A 479 -18.42 2.59 -24.03
C GLN A 479 -18.52 1.20 -23.39
N GLY A 480 -17.63 0.86 -22.43
CA GLY A 480 -17.74 -0.37 -21.68
C GLY A 480 -18.94 -0.34 -20.72
N LYS A 481 -19.38 -1.52 -20.30
CA LYS A 481 -20.47 -1.67 -19.32
C LYS A 481 -19.98 -1.57 -17.87
N THR A 482 -18.67 -1.60 -17.66
CA THR A 482 -18.07 -1.56 -16.33
C THR A 482 -18.07 -0.14 -15.78
N LEU A 483 -18.54 0.03 -14.57
CA LEU A 483 -18.43 1.28 -13.82
C LEU A 483 -17.01 1.42 -13.29
N ILE A 484 -16.33 2.51 -13.66
CA ILE A 484 -14.93 2.77 -13.29
C ILE A 484 -14.83 4.18 -12.72
N PRO A 485 -14.87 4.35 -11.38
CA PRO A 485 -14.53 5.61 -10.75
C PRO A 485 -13.11 6.03 -11.10
N SER A 486 -12.91 7.35 -11.27
CA SER A 486 -11.66 7.88 -11.80
C SER A 486 -11.15 9.06 -10.99
N ASP A 487 -9.85 9.10 -10.69
CA ASP A 487 -9.18 10.28 -10.14
C ASP A 487 -8.34 10.95 -11.24
N PHE A 488 -8.68 12.18 -11.59
CA PHE A 488 -7.91 13.04 -12.49
C PHE A 488 -7.00 13.94 -11.64
N ILE A 489 -5.69 13.86 -11.82
CA ILE A 489 -4.70 14.67 -11.08
C ILE A 489 -4.12 15.68 -12.07
N VAL A 490 -4.42 16.97 -11.87
CA VAL A 490 -4.26 18.00 -12.90
C VAL A 490 -3.47 19.19 -12.35
N PRO A 491 -2.28 19.50 -12.87
CA PRO A 491 -1.56 20.73 -12.55
C PRO A 491 -2.17 21.91 -13.32
N MET A 492 -2.23 23.11 -12.73
CA MET A 492 -2.55 24.33 -13.46
C MET A 492 -1.41 24.73 -14.41
N ARG A 493 -0.18 24.37 -14.06
CA ARG A 493 1.05 24.58 -14.83
C ARG A 493 1.91 23.33 -14.77
N CYS A 494 2.36 22.85 -15.91
CA CYS A 494 3.31 21.75 -15.97
C CYS A 494 4.70 22.17 -15.47
N GLN A 495 5.52 21.18 -15.09
CA GLN A 495 6.91 21.37 -14.65
C GLN A 495 7.73 22.16 -15.69
N TYR A 496 7.55 21.83 -16.97
CA TYR A 496 8.19 22.50 -18.10
C TYR A 496 7.10 23.07 -19.01
N SER A 497 6.66 24.29 -18.68
CA SER A 497 5.60 24.96 -19.44
C SER A 497 6.18 25.55 -20.74
N THR A 498 5.47 25.26 -21.85
CA THR A 498 5.74 25.85 -23.16
C THR A 498 4.51 26.58 -23.71
N GLY A 499 3.57 26.97 -22.85
CA GLY A 499 2.32 27.65 -23.22
C GLY A 499 1.30 26.73 -23.87
N GLU A 500 1.39 26.46 -25.17
CA GLU A 500 0.44 25.60 -25.90
C GLU A 500 0.29 24.19 -25.30
N HIS A 501 1.35 23.64 -24.72
CA HIS A 501 1.30 22.31 -24.08
C HIS A 501 0.40 22.30 -22.85
N ASP A 502 0.45 23.35 -22.02
CA ASP A 502 -0.40 23.45 -20.83
C ASP A 502 -1.88 23.54 -21.22
N ASP A 503 -2.23 24.43 -22.14
CA ASP A 503 -3.62 24.60 -22.59
C ASP A 503 -4.14 23.34 -23.26
N ALA A 504 -3.34 22.69 -24.10
CA ALA A 504 -3.72 21.42 -24.74
C ALA A 504 -3.94 20.31 -23.71
N MET A 505 -3.05 20.17 -22.72
CA MET A 505 -3.16 19.15 -21.67
C MET A 505 -4.38 19.42 -20.78
N LEU A 506 -4.58 20.66 -20.32
CA LEU A 506 -5.72 21.06 -19.50
C LEU A 506 -7.05 20.88 -20.23
N SER A 507 -7.13 21.30 -21.50
CA SER A 507 -8.34 21.12 -22.31
C SER A 507 -8.70 19.64 -22.46
N ASN A 508 -7.72 18.77 -22.65
CA ASN A 508 -7.95 17.32 -22.70
C ASN A 508 -8.45 16.77 -21.37
N ALA A 509 -7.82 17.12 -20.24
CA ALA A 509 -8.24 16.68 -18.91
C ALA A 509 -9.70 17.07 -18.63
N LEU A 510 -10.04 18.35 -18.84
CA LEU A 510 -11.38 18.87 -18.58
C LEU A 510 -12.42 18.28 -19.53
N ALA A 511 -12.09 18.14 -20.83
CA ALA A 511 -12.98 17.53 -21.81
C ALA A 511 -13.27 16.06 -21.48
N GLN A 512 -12.29 15.28 -21.01
CA GLN A 512 -12.51 13.89 -20.64
C GLN A 512 -13.41 13.74 -19.42
N THR A 513 -13.23 14.56 -18.39
CA THR A 513 -14.11 14.53 -17.21
C THR A 513 -15.55 14.93 -17.57
N GLU A 514 -15.73 15.92 -18.49
CA GLU A 514 -17.05 16.29 -18.98
C GLU A 514 -17.67 15.17 -19.84
N ALA A 515 -16.91 14.60 -20.77
CA ALA A 515 -17.39 13.53 -21.65
C ALA A 515 -17.77 12.27 -20.89
N LEU A 516 -17.00 11.86 -19.88
CA LEU A 516 -17.30 10.73 -19.01
C LEU A 516 -18.58 10.96 -18.19
N MET A 517 -18.78 12.16 -17.67
CA MET A 517 -19.98 12.54 -16.94
C MET A 517 -21.20 12.60 -17.87
N LYS A 518 -21.08 13.33 -18.99
CA LYS A 518 -22.19 13.71 -19.84
C LYS A 518 -22.57 12.63 -20.86
N GLY A 519 -21.57 11.99 -21.48
CA GLY A 519 -21.75 11.10 -22.61
C GLY A 519 -22.36 11.81 -23.84
N LYS A 520 -22.88 11.03 -24.80
CA LYS A 520 -23.64 11.48 -25.96
C LYS A 520 -24.77 10.49 -26.23
N ASN A 521 -26.01 10.89 -25.93
CA ASN A 521 -27.15 9.99 -26.02
C ASN A 521 -27.56 9.72 -27.48
N GLU A 522 -28.46 8.77 -27.69
CA GLU A 522 -28.92 8.36 -29.01
C GLU A 522 -29.48 9.52 -29.85
N LYS A 523 -30.28 10.41 -29.22
CA LYS A 523 -30.86 11.57 -29.91
C LYS A 523 -29.79 12.53 -30.42
N GLU A 524 -28.78 12.82 -29.58
CA GLU A 524 -27.67 13.70 -29.93
C GLU A 524 -26.77 13.08 -31.00
N VAL A 525 -26.55 11.76 -30.95
CA VAL A 525 -25.78 11.04 -31.97
C VAL A 525 -26.54 11.03 -33.29
N ARG A 526 -27.84 10.72 -33.28
CA ARG A 526 -28.70 10.71 -34.48
C ARG A 526 -28.68 12.07 -35.17
N GLN A 527 -28.84 13.14 -34.41
CA GLN A 527 -28.78 14.50 -34.94
C GLN A 527 -27.42 14.79 -35.59
N ALA A 528 -26.32 14.47 -34.93
CA ALA A 528 -24.97 14.67 -35.47
C ALA A 528 -24.71 13.85 -36.76
N LEU A 529 -25.24 12.63 -36.84
CA LEU A 529 -25.15 11.80 -38.05
C LEU A 529 -25.93 12.40 -39.21
N ILE A 530 -27.14 12.92 -38.95
CA ILE A 530 -27.96 13.63 -39.98
C ILE A 530 -27.21 14.88 -40.46
N GLU A 531 -26.66 15.68 -39.56
CA GLU A 531 -25.88 16.88 -39.89
C GLU A 531 -24.61 16.56 -40.71
N SER A 532 -24.03 15.37 -40.51
CA SER A 532 -22.91 14.88 -41.34
C SER A 532 -23.32 14.32 -42.70
N GLY A 533 -24.63 14.35 -43.02
CA GLY A 533 -25.20 13.88 -44.32
C GLY A 533 -25.55 12.39 -44.33
N MET A 534 -25.46 11.68 -43.20
CA MET A 534 -25.79 10.26 -43.13
C MET A 534 -27.30 10.05 -42.99
N THR A 535 -27.88 9.11 -43.74
CA THR A 535 -29.33 8.86 -43.76
C THR A 535 -29.66 7.37 -43.89
N GLY A 536 -30.93 7.02 -43.62
CA GLY A 536 -31.48 5.71 -43.88
C GLY A 536 -30.75 4.57 -43.17
N LYS A 537 -30.49 3.46 -43.87
CA LYS A 537 -29.88 2.26 -43.29
C LYS A 537 -28.46 2.48 -42.76
N GLU A 538 -27.70 3.35 -43.36
CA GLU A 538 -26.33 3.67 -42.95
C GLU A 538 -26.33 4.38 -41.58
N LEU A 539 -27.23 5.33 -41.38
CA LEU A 539 -27.42 6.01 -40.10
C LEU A 539 -27.81 5.02 -39.00
N GLU A 540 -28.82 4.17 -39.27
CA GLU A 540 -29.29 3.19 -38.26
C GLU A 540 -28.20 2.18 -37.88
N ALA A 541 -27.36 1.78 -38.84
CA ALA A 541 -26.22 0.89 -38.56
C ALA A 541 -25.11 1.58 -37.75
N ALA A 542 -24.83 2.87 -38.04
CA ALA A 542 -23.76 3.60 -37.33
C ALA A 542 -24.16 4.07 -35.91
N LEU A 543 -25.45 4.32 -35.69
CA LEU A 543 -26.00 4.96 -34.50
C LEU A 543 -25.58 4.24 -33.20
N PRO A 544 -25.80 2.91 -33.01
CA PRO A 544 -25.47 2.23 -31.77
C PRO A 544 -23.97 2.24 -31.42
N HIS A 545 -23.10 2.33 -32.42
CA HIS A 545 -21.66 2.38 -32.27
C HIS A 545 -21.12 3.75 -31.84
N ARG A 546 -21.92 4.80 -31.86
CA ARG A 546 -21.51 6.17 -31.55
C ARG A 546 -22.18 6.74 -30.30
N VAL A 547 -23.09 6.00 -29.70
CA VAL A 547 -23.68 6.35 -28.39
C VAL A 547 -22.65 6.18 -27.32
N LEU A 548 -22.49 7.18 -26.47
CA LEU A 548 -21.64 7.18 -25.26
C LEU A 548 -22.55 7.34 -24.05
N PRO A 549 -22.70 6.30 -23.20
CA PRO A 549 -23.65 6.35 -22.09
C PRO A 549 -23.39 7.49 -21.11
N GLY A 550 -22.13 7.87 -20.92
CA GLY A 550 -21.77 8.83 -19.87
C GLY A 550 -21.96 8.24 -18.47
N ASN A 551 -22.27 9.11 -17.50
CA ASN A 551 -22.58 8.74 -16.12
C ASN A 551 -21.43 8.01 -15.40
N GLN A 552 -20.18 8.20 -15.87
CA GLN A 552 -18.97 7.68 -15.25
C GLN A 552 -18.44 8.71 -14.23
N PRO A 553 -18.28 8.33 -12.96
CA PRO A 553 -17.90 9.26 -11.90
C PRO A 553 -16.42 9.60 -11.93
N SER A 554 -16.11 10.86 -11.59
CA SER A 554 -14.73 11.30 -11.46
C SER A 554 -14.53 12.32 -10.35
N THR A 555 -13.41 12.17 -9.61
CA THR A 555 -12.79 13.19 -8.78
C THR A 555 -11.72 13.91 -9.59
N THR A 556 -11.62 15.23 -9.48
CA THR A 556 -10.51 16.00 -10.06
C THR A 556 -9.73 16.69 -8.96
N LEU A 557 -8.46 16.33 -8.81
CA LEU A 557 -7.51 16.97 -7.90
C LEU A 557 -6.68 17.98 -8.69
N VAL A 558 -6.78 19.26 -8.33
CA VAL A 558 -6.09 20.37 -9.01
C VAL A 558 -5.10 21.01 -8.04
N TYR A 559 -3.89 21.29 -8.53
CA TYR A 559 -2.86 22.05 -7.82
C TYR A 559 -2.15 23.03 -8.76
N GLU A 560 -1.45 24.04 -8.24
CA GLU A 560 -0.84 25.07 -9.06
C GLU A 560 0.28 24.49 -9.95
N HIS A 561 1.31 23.90 -9.34
CA HIS A 561 2.38 23.14 -10.01
C HIS A 561 2.96 22.12 -9.03
N LEU A 562 3.58 21.06 -9.56
CA LEU A 562 4.11 19.99 -8.73
C LEU A 562 5.40 20.44 -8.00
N THR A 563 5.29 20.61 -6.70
CA THR A 563 6.42 20.86 -5.78
C THR A 563 6.63 19.66 -4.88
N PRO A 564 7.78 19.56 -4.18
CA PRO A 564 7.96 18.53 -3.15
C PRO A 564 6.83 18.56 -2.12
N ARG A 565 6.40 19.74 -1.67
CA ARG A 565 5.30 19.89 -0.70
C ARG A 565 3.96 19.38 -1.24
N ILE A 566 3.61 19.70 -2.48
CA ILE A 566 2.39 19.19 -3.15
C ILE A 566 2.43 17.68 -3.31
N LEU A 567 3.59 17.12 -3.70
CA LEU A 567 3.74 15.67 -3.77
C LEU A 567 3.54 15.01 -2.40
N GLY A 568 4.11 15.59 -1.35
CA GLY A 568 3.92 15.14 0.03
C GLY A 568 2.44 15.14 0.43
N SER A 569 1.72 16.23 0.13
CA SER A 569 0.28 16.33 0.37
C SER A 569 -0.52 15.28 -0.40
N LEU A 570 -0.18 15.02 -1.68
CA LEU A 570 -0.85 13.99 -2.49
C LEU A 570 -0.62 12.58 -1.94
N ILE A 571 0.60 12.23 -1.58
CA ILE A 571 0.92 10.91 -1.02
C ILE A 571 0.13 10.69 0.27
N ALA A 572 0.19 11.62 1.21
CA ALA A 572 -0.50 11.51 2.49
C ALA A 572 -2.04 11.53 2.33
N LEU A 573 -2.58 12.26 1.35
CA LEU A 573 -3.99 12.21 0.98
C LEU A 573 -4.44 10.78 0.69
N TYR A 574 -3.70 10.04 -0.14
CA TYR A 574 -4.04 8.67 -0.49
C TYR A 574 -3.75 7.68 0.66
N GLU A 575 -2.70 7.90 1.47
CA GLU A 575 -2.47 7.09 2.68
C GLU A 575 -3.68 7.16 3.63
N HIS A 576 -4.20 8.36 3.87
CA HIS A 576 -5.36 8.56 4.75
C HIS A 576 -6.70 8.16 4.09
N LYS A 577 -6.85 8.27 2.76
CA LYS A 577 -7.96 7.68 2.00
C LYS A 577 -8.03 6.17 2.27
N VAL A 578 -6.91 5.48 2.12
CA VAL A 578 -6.80 4.03 2.34
C VAL A 578 -7.14 3.67 3.79
N PHE A 579 -6.61 4.42 4.75
CA PHE A 579 -6.93 4.22 6.17
C PHE A 579 -8.40 4.46 6.47
N THR A 580 -9.02 5.47 5.89
CA THR A 580 -10.47 5.72 6.03
C THR A 580 -11.29 4.51 5.58
N GLY A 581 -10.99 3.95 4.41
CA GLY A 581 -11.62 2.73 3.91
C GLY A 581 -11.43 1.54 4.86
N SER A 582 -10.19 1.31 5.33
CA SER A 582 -9.86 0.22 6.25
C SER A 582 -10.65 0.28 7.56
N VAL A 583 -10.81 1.47 8.13
CA VAL A 583 -11.59 1.67 9.37
C VAL A 583 -13.05 1.30 9.16
N ILE A 584 -13.65 1.75 8.05
CA ILE A 584 -15.06 1.49 7.76
C ILE A 584 -15.29 0.01 7.49
N TRP A 585 -14.42 -0.65 6.73
CA TRP A 585 -14.46 -2.09 6.47
C TRP A 585 -14.00 -2.93 7.68
N GLY A 586 -13.47 -2.31 8.73
CA GLY A 586 -12.99 -3.01 9.92
C GLY A 586 -11.70 -3.81 9.70
N LEU A 587 -10.86 -3.42 8.73
CA LEU A 587 -9.66 -4.16 8.33
C LEU A 587 -8.40 -3.70 9.07
N ASP A 588 -7.38 -4.56 9.14
CA ASP A 588 -6.01 -4.14 9.44
C ASP A 588 -5.33 -3.66 8.16
N ALA A 589 -5.05 -2.34 8.07
CA ALA A 589 -4.44 -1.73 6.89
C ALA A 589 -2.92 -1.92 6.82
N PHE A 590 -2.28 -2.42 7.88
CA PHE A 590 -0.83 -2.31 8.05
C PHE A 590 -0.08 -3.64 7.98
N ASP A 591 -0.79 -4.78 7.95
CA ASP A 591 -0.23 -6.12 7.71
C ASP A 591 -0.28 -6.52 6.22
N GLN A 592 0.34 -7.67 5.86
CA GLN A 592 0.39 -8.19 4.50
C GLN A 592 0.57 -9.73 4.44
N TRP A 593 -0.18 -10.49 5.21
CA TRP A 593 -0.08 -11.96 5.29
C TRP A 593 -0.27 -12.68 3.94
N GLY A 594 -1.03 -12.08 3.01
CA GLY A 594 -1.33 -12.66 1.70
C GLY A 594 -0.11 -12.92 0.81
N VAL A 595 1.02 -12.24 1.06
CA VAL A 595 2.24 -12.39 0.24
C VAL A 595 3.21 -13.46 0.77
N GLU A 596 2.95 -14.10 1.93
CA GLU A 596 3.90 -14.99 2.58
C GLU A 596 3.93 -16.39 1.97
N LEU A 597 2.77 -16.95 1.58
CA LEU A 597 2.68 -18.30 1.02
C LEU A 597 3.54 -18.47 -0.25
N GLY A 598 3.47 -17.52 -1.18
CA GLY A 598 4.27 -17.56 -2.41
C GLY A 598 5.78 -17.60 -2.14
N LYS A 599 6.25 -16.83 -1.16
CA LYS A 599 7.66 -16.83 -0.74
C LYS A 599 8.10 -18.17 -0.14
N GLN A 600 7.22 -18.83 0.64
CA GLN A 600 7.48 -20.15 1.19
C GLN A 600 7.61 -21.19 0.09
N MET A 601 6.68 -21.21 -0.87
CA MET A 601 6.69 -22.13 -2.00
C MET A 601 7.92 -21.89 -2.91
N ALA A 602 8.29 -20.65 -3.16
CA ALA A 602 9.48 -20.32 -3.96
C ALA A 602 10.77 -20.87 -3.35
N LYS A 603 10.90 -20.91 -2.01
CA LYS A 603 12.05 -21.52 -1.33
C LYS A 603 12.16 -23.02 -1.55
N VAL A 604 11.02 -23.72 -1.71
CA VAL A 604 10.97 -25.16 -2.01
C VAL A 604 11.32 -25.39 -3.48
N ILE A 605 10.70 -24.67 -4.41
CA ILE A 605 10.88 -24.82 -5.85
C ILE A 605 12.31 -24.46 -6.32
N MET A 606 12.93 -23.47 -5.70
CA MET A 606 14.23 -22.97 -6.16
C MET A 606 15.33 -24.06 -6.25
N PRO A 607 15.56 -24.93 -5.25
CA PRO A 607 16.50 -26.04 -5.37
C PRO A 607 16.04 -27.12 -6.38
N GLU A 608 14.74 -27.32 -6.54
CA GLU A 608 14.16 -28.31 -7.46
C GLU A 608 14.43 -27.98 -8.94
N LEU A 609 14.47 -26.70 -9.29
CA LEU A 609 14.89 -26.23 -10.62
C LEU A 609 16.32 -26.61 -11.01
N ARG A 610 17.14 -27.05 -10.04
CA ARG A 610 18.53 -27.51 -10.23
C ARG A 610 18.71 -29.01 -9.94
N SER A 611 17.66 -29.66 -9.43
CA SER A 611 17.71 -31.10 -9.07
C SER A 611 17.89 -31.99 -10.30
N PRO A 612 18.71 -33.04 -10.28
CA PRO A 612 18.78 -34.01 -11.37
C PRO A 612 17.60 -34.98 -11.40
N ARG A 613 16.82 -35.12 -10.32
CA ARG A 613 15.64 -36.02 -10.25
C ARG A 613 14.40 -35.40 -10.89
N GLU A 614 13.52 -36.22 -11.45
CA GLU A 614 12.17 -35.78 -11.83
C GLU A 614 11.41 -35.26 -10.63
N ILE A 615 10.69 -34.14 -10.77
CA ILE A 615 9.90 -33.53 -9.70
C ILE A 615 8.45 -34.00 -9.83
N THR A 616 7.93 -34.51 -8.71
CA THR A 616 6.58 -35.10 -8.60
C THR A 616 5.84 -34.65 -7.33
N ASP A 617 6.45 -33.78 -6.52
CA ASP A 617 6.00 -33.47 -5.15
C ASP A 617 5.00 -32.29 -5.10
N HIS A 618 4.63 -31.72 -6.27
CA HIS A 618 3.65 -30.63 -6.40
C HIS A 618 2.39 -31.10 -7.19
N ASP A 619 1.49 -30.18 -7.46
CA ASP A 619 0.42 -30.42 -8.42
C ASP A 619 0.96 -30.69 -9.82
N SER A 620 0.14 -31.31 -10.68
CA SER A 620 0.58 -31.76 -12.01
C SER A 620 1.08 -30.64 -12.91
N SER A 621 0.55 -29.41 -12.77
CA SER A 621 0.99 -28.24 -13.54
C SER A 621 2.37 -27.78 -13.09
N THR A 622 2.56 -27.60 -11.78
CA THR A 622 3.86 -27.16 -11.21
C THR A 622 4.95 -28.18 -11.49
N ASN A 623 4.71 -29.48 -11.27
CA ASN A 623 5.63 -30.56 -11.64
C ASN A 623 6.00 -30.52 -13.12
N GLY A 624 4.99 -30.42 -13.99
CA GLY A 624 5.17 -30.38 -15.43
C GLY A 624 6.04 -29.19 -15.88
N LEU A 625 5.78 -28.01 -15.32
CA LEU A 625 6.53 -26.80 -15.65
C LEU A 625 7.98 -26.86 -15.12
N ILE A 626 8.21 -27.31 -13.88
CA ILE A 626 9.57 -27.49 -13.35
C ILE A 626 10.37 -28.45 -14.24
N ASN A 627 9.80 -29.60 -14.56
CA ASN A 627 10.48 -30.61 -15.38
C ASN A 627 10.72 -30.13 -16.82
N LEU A 628 9.77 -29.39 -17.42
CA LEU A 628 9.94 -28.75 -18.72
C LEU A 628 11.09 -27.74 -18.73
N ILE A 629 11.14 -26.85 -17.73
CA ILE A 629 12.18 -25.83 -17.60
C ILE A 629 13.55 -26.49 -17.40
N ARG A 630 13.64 -27.52 -16.54
CA ARG A 630 14.88 -28.25 -16.31
C ARG A 630 15.40 -28.93 -17.60
N LYS A 631 14.50 -29.60 -18.34
CA LYS A 631 14.83 -30.18 -19.63
C LYS A 631 15.33 -29.14 -20.62
N GLY A 632 14.67 -27.97 -20.69
CA GLY A 632 15.10 -26.85 -21.54
C GLY A 632 16.48 -26.27 -21.17
N ARG A 633 16.86 -26.40 -19.88
CA ARG A 633 18.20 -26.00 -19.36
C ARG A 633 19.26 -27.10 -19.46
N GLY A 634 18.94 -28.28 -20.02
CA GLY A 634 19.85 -29.42 -20.10
C GLY A 634 20.08 -30.13 -18.75
N ILE A 635 19.20 -29.95 -17.79
CA ILE A 635 19.21 -30.64 -16.50
C ILE A 635 18.27 -31.84 -16.64
N SER A 636 18.83 -33.01 -16.77
CA SER A 636 18.13 -34.30 -16.94
C SER A 636 18.31 -35.17 -15.71
#